data_e57bf55f58e8b696087b6039e42fdec3
#
_entry.id   e57bf55f58e8b696087b6039e42fdec3
#
_cell.length_a   1.000
_cell.length_b   1.000
_cell.length_c   1.000
_cell.angle_alpha   90.00
_cell.angle_beta   90.00
_cell.angle_gamma   90.00
#
_symmetry.space_group_name_H-M   'P 1'
#
loop_
_entity.id
_entity.type
_entity.pdbx_description
1 polymer ?
#
loop_
_entity_poly.entity_id
_entity_poly.type
_entity_poly.pdbx_seq_one_letter_code
_entity_poly.pdbx_strand_id
1 'polypeptide(L)'
;MRKILLVLIAIWLFMPTVCAQKVGLVLSGGGAKGLTHIGIIRALEENNIPIDYITGTSMGAIIGSLYAMGYSPDDMEELLKSEDFKRWYSGQIEEKYVYHFKKNVPTPEFFNIRFSFKDSLKNFKPQFLPTSVVNPIQMNLVFVDLYARATASCKGDFDKLFVPFRCIASDVYNKKQLVMRNGDLGDAVRASMSFPFMFKPIEIDNVLAYDGGIYNNFPTDVMRDDFHPDIIIGSVVSTNPTKPKENDLMSQIENMVMQKTDYSIPDSMGILMTFKYDNVSLMDFQRIDELHDIGYNRTISMMDSIKSRIQRRVNLDNIRLRRMVYRSNYPELRFKNIIIDGANPQQQAYIKKEFHSSDNKEFTYENLKEGYFRLLSDNMISEIIPHAVYNPEDETYDLHLKVKLENNFAVRLGGNISTSNSNQIYLGLSYQDLNYYAKEFLFDGQLGKVYNNAQFMAKIDFSTAIPTSYRFIASITTFDYFKKDKLFSRNDKPAFNQKDERFLKLQVGLPFLLSKRAEFGIGIARIEDKY
;
A
#
# COMPACT_ATOMS: atom_id res chain seq x y z
N MET A 1 -14.20 47.50 -53.21
CA MET A 1 -14.58 46.31 -52.39
C MET A 1 -13.73 45.09 -52.71
N ARG A 2 -13.56 44.63 -53.95
CA ARG A 2 -12.78 43.40 -54.30
C ARG A 2 -11.28 43.47 -53.88
N LYS A 3 -10.63 44.64 -53.97
CA LYS A 3 -9.21 44.82 -53.57
C LYS A 3 -9.05 44.83 -52.03
N ILE A 4 -10.02 45.34 -51.27
CA ILE A 4 -9.99 45.32 -49.82
C ILE A 4 -10.21 43.89 -49.31
N LEU A 5 -11.10 43.12 -49.94
CA LEU A 5 -11.34 41.71 -49.59
C LEU A 5 -10.08 40.85 -49.84
N LEU A 6 -9.35 41.10 -50.93
CA LEU A 6 -8.07 40.41 -51.24
C LEU A 6 -6.97 40.75 -50.23
N VAL A 7 -6.90 41.98 -49.78
CA VAL A 7 -5.95 42.39 -48.73
C VAL A 7 -6.31 41.75 -47.37
N LEU A 8 -7.58 41.68 -47.03
CA LEU A 8 -8.03 40.99 -45.79
C LEU A 8 -7.79 39.49 -45.86
N ILE A 9 -8.01 38.85 -46.99
CA ILE A 9 -7.68 37.44 -47.21
C ILE A 9 -6.14 37.21 -47.17
N ALA A 10 -5.35 38.10 -47.74
CA ALA A 10 -3.89 38.02 -47.66
C ALA A 10 -3.38 38.20 -46.22
N ILE A 11 -3.94 39.13 -45.44
CA ILE A 11 -3.62 39.30 -44.03
C ILE A 11 -4.04 38.06 -43.21
N TRP A 12 -5.17 37.43 -43.52
CA TRP A 12 -5.64 36.21 -42.89
C TRP A 12 -4.76 34.99 -43.23
N LEU A 13 -4.25 34.89 -44.46
CA LEU A 13 -3.32 33.84 -44.91
C LEU A 13 -1.87 34.04 -44.40
N PHE A 14 -1.50 35.25 -44.00
CA PHE A 14 -0.20 35.56 -43.41
C PHE A 14 -0.27 35.72 -41.88
N MET A 15 -1.41 35.49 -41.22
CA MET A 15 -1.39 35.34 -39.78
C MET A 15 -0.58 34.07 -39.43
N PRO A 16 0.60 34.23 -38.81
CA PRO A 16 1.32 33.05 -38.35
C PRO A 16 0.38 32.29 -37.42
N THR A 17 0.13 31.03 -37.70
CA THR A 17 -0.47 30.15 -36.74
C THR A 17 0.45 30.18 -35.54
N VAL A 18 0.11 30.97 -34.53
CA VAL A 18 0.81 30.96 -33.24
C VAL A 18 0.54 29.58 -32.64
N CYS A 19 1.35 28.61 -33.06
CA CYS A 19 1.35 27.31 -32.42
C CYS A 19 1.75 27.56 -30.97
N ALA A 20 0.77 27.40 -30.05
CA ALA A 20 1.00 27.69 -28.65
C ALA A 20 2.02 26.66 -28.13
N GLN A 21 3.23 27.13 -27.82
CA GLN A 21 4.35 26.33 -27.31
C GLN A 21 3.90 25.35 -26.24
N LYS A 22 4.15 24.06 -26.41
CA LYS A 22 3.79 22.98 -25.50
C LYS A 22 4.97 22.64 -24.59
N VAL A 23 4.71 22.54 -23.31
CA VAL A 23 5.73 22.29 -22.28
C VAL A 23 5.46 20.96 -21.58
N GLY A 24 6.44 20.07 -21.65
CA GLY A 24 6.44 18.80 -20.91
C GLY A 24 7.24 18.90 -19.62
N LEU A 25 6.74 18.32 -18.54
CA LEU A 25 7.43 18.20 -17.26
C LEU A 25 7.78 16.73 -17.00
N VAL A 26 9.08 16.45 -16.84
CA VAL A 26 9.61 15.11 -16.56
C VAL A 26 10.12 15.04 -15.13
N LEU A 27 9.59 14.12 -14.33
CA LEU A 27 9.86 13.97 -12.91
C LEU A 27 10.53 12.62 -12.62
N SER A 28 11.76 12.63 -12.12
CA SER A 28 12.47 11.40 -11.78
C SER A 28 11.94 10.75 -10.51
N GLY A 29 12.17 9.46 -10.33
CA GLY A 29 12.06 8.80 -9.04
C GLY A 29 13.15 9.24 -8.08
N GLY A 30 13.00 8.88 -6.79
CA GLY A 30 14.00 9.20 -5.77
C GLY A 30 13.50 9.10 -4.32
N GLY A 31 12.39 8.41 -4.07
CA GLY A 31 11.78 8.31 -2.73
C GLY A 31 11.45 9.70 -2.17
N ALA A 32 11.72 9.94 -0.88
CA ALA A 32 11.42 11.21 -0.22
C ALA A 32 12.02 12.43 -0.93
N LYS A 33 13.16 12.30 -1.63
CA LYS A 33 13.75 13.38 -2.43
C LYS A 33 12.79 13.92 -3.50
N GLY A 34 11.85 13.09 -3.96
CA GLY A 34 10.82 13.51 -4.93
C GLY A 34 9.83 14.55 -4.40
N LEU A 35 9.78 14.80 -3.09
CA LEU A 35 9.01 15.92 -2.52
C LEU A 35 9.50 17.28 -3.05
N THR A 36 10.74 17.36 -3.50
CA THR A 36 11.31 18.52 -4.20
C THR A 36 10.49 18.94 -5.43
N HIS A 37 9.84 17.97 -6.10
CA HIS A 37 9.01 18.25 -7.28
C HIS A 37 7.82 19.18 -6.98
N ILE A 38 7.30 19.18 -5.74
CA ILE A 38 6.19 20.06 -5.34
C ILE A 38 6.64 21.52 -5.42
N GLY A 39 7.81 21.85 -4.85
CA GLY A 39 8.37 23.19 -4.90
C GLY A 39 8.65 23.68 -6.33
N ILE A 40 9.09 22.75 -7.20
CA ILE A 40 9.30 23.07 -8.63
C ILE A 40 7.97 23.42 -9.29
N ILE A 41 6.94 22.61 -9.12
CA ILE A 41 5.61 22.84 -9.70
C ILE A 41 5.04 24.17 -9.18
N ARG A 42 5.16 24.44 -7.88
CA ARG A 42 4.74 25.72 -7.27
C ARG A 42 5.43 26.92 -7.94
N ALA A 43 6.75 26.89 -8.04
CA ALA A 43 7.53 27.98 -8.65
C ALA A 43 7.18 28.19 -10.14
N LEU A 44 6.91 27.12 -10.88
CA LEU A 44 6.47 27.21 -12.28
C LEU A 44 5.07 27.86 -12.38
N GLU A 45 4.09 27.43 -11.59
CA GLU A 45 2.74 28.01 -11.59
C GLU A 45 2.73 29.47 -11.19
N GLU A 46 3.43 29.86 -10.10
CA GLU A 46 3.49 31.24 -9.61
C GLU A 46 4.15 32.18 -10.63
N ASN A 47 5.01 31.64 -11.49
CA ASN A 47 5.64 32.39 -12.58
C ASN A 47 4.92 32.26 -13.92
N ASN A 48 3.69 31.73 -13.92
CA ASN A 48 2.84 31.56 -15.09
C ASN A 48 3.47 30.67 -16.20
N ILE A 49 4.36 29.76 -15.84
CA ILE A 49 4.94 28.78 -16.76
C ILE A 49 3.94 27.64 -16.95
N PRO A 50 3.55 27.33 -18.20
CA PRO A 50 2.60 26.25 -18.48
C PRO A 50 3.20 24.88 -18.25
N ILE A 51 2.35 23.93 -17.84
CA ILE A 51 2.65 22.50 -17.79
C ILE A 51 1.55 21.81 -18.60
N ASP A 52 1.88 21.33 -19.80
CA ASP A 52 0.90 20.73 -20.72
C ASP A 52 0.90 19.20 -20.64
N TYR A 53 2.04 18.60 -20.30
CA TYR A 53 2.23 17.15 -20.22
C TYR A 53 3.12 16.79 -19.04
N ILE A 54 2.89 15.65 -18.43
CA ILE A 54 3.72 15.14 -17.33
C ILE A 54 4.10 13.69 -17.59
N THR A 55 5.37 13.37 -17.39
CA THR A 55 5.84 11.99 -17.24
C THR A 55 6.59 11.84 -15.93
N GLY A 56 6.42 10.70 -15.25
CA GLY A 56 7.06 10.50 -13.96
C GLY A 56 7.35 9.03 -13.65
N THR A 57 8.30 8.81 -12.75
CA THR A 57 8.66 7.49 -12.24
C THR A 57 8.68 7.53 -10.71
N SER A 58 8.15 6.48 -10.05
CA SER A 58 8.18 6.33 -8.59
C SER A 58 7.56 7.55 -7.88
N MET A 59 8.29 8.26 -7.01
CA MET A 59 7.78 9.48 -6.39
C MET A 59 7.44 10.58 -7.43
N GLY A 60 8.17 10.63 -8.56
CA GLY A 60 7.81 11.52 -9.66
C GLY A 60 6.46 11.15 -10.30
N ALA A 61 6.09 9.87 -10.30
CA ALA A 61 4.77 9.43 -10.72
C ALA A 61 3.69 9.81 -9.71
N ILE A 62 3.96 9.71 -8.40
CA ILE A 62 3.02 10.14 -7.35
C ILE A 62 2.73 11.65 -7.47
N ILE A 63 3.77 12.49 -7.46
CA ILE A 63 3.61 13.95 -7.55
C ILE A 63 3.00 14.34 -8.92
N GLY A 64 3.48 13.73 -10.00
CA GLY A 64 2.97 13.97 -11.35
C GLY A 64 1.50 13.59 -11.51
N SER A 65 1.06 12.46 -10.95
CA SER A 65 -0.33 12.02 -10.99
C SER A 65 -1.25 12.90 -10.16
N LEU A 66 -0.81 13.35 -8.97
CA LEU A 66 -1.57 14.30 -8.16
C LEU A 66 -1.81 15.60 -8.94
N TYR A 67 -0.80 16.14 -9.59
CA TYR A 67 -0.96 17.31 -10.45
C TYR A 67 -1.89 17.04 -11.63
N ALA A 68 -1.70 15.90 -12.29
CA ALA A 68 -2.50 15.48 -13.43
C ALA A 68 -3.99 15.26 -13.07
N MET A 69 -4.29 14.94 -11.81
CA MET A 69 -5.65 14.87 -11.27
C MET A 69 -6.21 16.22 -10.83
N GLY A 70 -5.45 17.31 -10.96
CA GLY A 70 -5.90 18.63 -10.58
C GLY A 70 -5.67 18.99 -9.11
N TYR A 71 -4.70 18.36 -8.42
CA TYR A 71 -4.24 18.84 -7.13
C TYR A 71 -3.36 20.08 -7.31
N SER A 72 -3.54 21.07 -6.47
CA SER A 72 -2.62 22.20 -6.38
C SER A 72 -1.36 21.83 -5.60
N PRO A 73 -0.26 22.59 -5.70
CA PRO A 73 0.88 22.40 -4.81
C PRO A 73 0.51 22.47 -3.32
N ASP A 74 -0.47 23.32 -2.94
CA ASP A 74 -0.98 23.40 -1.56
C ASP A 74 -1.70 22.10 -1.16
N ASP A 75 -2.60 21.58 -2.01
CA ASP A 75 -3.30 20.30 -1.77
C ASP A 75 -2.29 19.14 -1.62
N MET A 76 -1.22 19.13 -2.42
CA MET A 76 -0.17 18.10 -2.34
C MET A 76 0.61 18.17 -1.03
N GLU A 77 1.00 19.39 -0.61
CA GLU A 77 1.68 19.58 0.67
C GLU A 77 0.80 19.16 1.85
N GLU A 78 -0.47 19.57 1.87
CA GLU A 78 -1.42 19.17 2.91
C GLU A 78 -1.54 17.64 2.99
N LEU A 79 -1.72 16.98 1.84
CA LEU A 79 -1.81 15.52 1.76
C LEU A 79 -0.54 14.85 2.29
N LEU A 80 0.64 15.29 1.85
CA LEU A 80 1.91 14.63 2.16
C LEU A 80 2.46 14.97 3.55
N LYS A 81 1.94 16.04 4.19
CA LYS A 81 2.17 16.35 5.61
C LYS A 81 1.21 15.65 6.55
N SER A 82 0.13 15.05 6.04
CA SER A 82 -0.90 14.44 6.86
C SER A 82 -0.39 13.21 7.63
N GLU A 83 -0.99 12.95 8.80
CA GLU A 83 -0.73 11.71 9.54
C GLU A 83 -1.18 10.47 8.76
N ASP A 84 -2.16 10.62 7.87
CA ASP A 84 -2.59 9.54 6.99
C ASP A 84 -1.47 9.13 6.04
N PHE A 85 -0.82 10.07 5.37
CA PHE A 85 0.33 9.77 4.50
C PHE A 85 1.44 9.05 5.27
N LYS A 86 1.71 9.48 6.51
CA LYS A 86 2.69 8.81 7.38
C LYS A 86 2.32 7.35 7.65
N ARG A 87 1.03 7.07 7.88
CA ARG A 87 0.54 5.69 8.03
C ARG A 87 0.71 4.89 6.73
N TRP A 88 0.51 5.52 5.58
CA TRP A 88 0.62 4.83 4.28
C TRP A 88 2.01 4.29 4.03
N TYR A 89 3.04 5.14 4.13
CA TYR A 89 4.40 4.70 3.88
C TYR A 89 5.01 3.87 5.01
N SER A 90 4.50 3.97 6.25
CA SER A 90 4.93 3.13 7.38
C SER A 90 4.18 1.79 7.46
N GLY A 91 3.03 1.66 6.80
CA GLY A 91 2.16 0.50 6.90
C GLY A 91 1.42 0.38 8.24
N GLN A 92 1.41 1.43 9.07
CA GLN A 92 0.74 1.43 10.36
C GLN A 92 -0.78 1.54 10.20
N ILE A 93 -1.52 0.68 10.87
CA ILE A 93 -2.98 0.72 10.90
C ILE A 93 -3.42 1.65 12.04
N GLU A 94 -4.36 2.54 11.77
CA GLU A 94 -4.97 3.39 12.77
C GLU A 94 -5.66 2.53 13.86
N GLU A 95 -5.40 2.82 15.13
CA GLU A 95 -5.85 1.98 16.26
C GLU A 95 -7.38 1.76 16.27
N LYS A 96 -8.16 2.77 15.86
CA LYS A 96 -9.62 2.65 15.77
C LYS A 96 -10.11 1.58 14.78
N TYR A 97 -9.29 1.21 13.78
CA TYR A 97 -9.62 0.16 12.81
C TYR A 97 -9.03 -1.22 13.16
N VAL A 98 -8.28 -1.32 14.24
CA VAL A 98 -7.77 -2.61 14.72
C VAL A 98 -8.91 -3.40 15.34
N TYR A 99 -9.42 -4.40 14.61
CA TYR A 99 -10.55 -5.21 15.07
C TYR A 99 -10.09 -6.37 15.96
N HIS A 100 -10.02 -6.12 17.27
CA HIS A 100 -9.50 -7.08 18.25
C HIS A 100 -10.37 -8.33 18.43
N PHE A 101 -11.63 -8.29 18.01
CA PHE A 101 -12.56 -9.41 18.16
C PHE A 101 -12.05 -10.69 17.45
N LYS A 102 -11.47 -10.55 16.26
CA LYS A 102 -10.96 -11.68 15.46
C LYS A 102 -9.53 -12.07 15.79
N LYS A 103 -8.79 -11.26 16.53
CA LYS A 103 -7.40 -11.57 16.90
C LYS A 103 -7.32 -12.80 17.78
N ASN A 104 -6.40 -13.69 17.46
CA ASN A 104 -6.09 -14.85 18.29
C ASN A 104 -5.36 -14.44 19.57
N VAL A 105 -5.47 -15.30 20.58
CA VAL A 105 -4.65 -15.19 21.80
C VAL A 105 -3.18 -15.40 21.39
N PRO A 106 -2.25 -14.55 21.86
CA PRO A 106 -0.83 -14.74 21.57
C PRO A 106 -0.34 -16.11 22.05
N THR A 107 0.42 -16.79 21.21
CA THR A 107 1.11 -18.04 21.51
C THR A 107 2.62 -17.81 21.50
N PRO A 108 3.44 -18.63 22.17
CA PRO A 108 4.91 -18.48 22.18
C PRO A 108 5.55 -19.04 20.90
N GLU A 109 4.91 -18.84 19.75
CA GLU A 109 5.43 -19.26 18.45
C GLU A 109 6.47 -18.28 17.90
N PHE A 110 7.56 -18.79 17.35
CA PHE A 110 8.54 -18.04 16.56
C PHE A 110 8.36 -18.28 15.07
N PHE A 111 7.89 -19.48 14.70
CA PHE A 111 7.67 -19.89 13.32
C PHE A 111 6.25 -20.41 13.16
N ASN A 112 5.58 -19.94 12.10
CA ASN A 112 4.27 -20.40 11.70
C ASN A 112 4.33 -20.81 10.22
N ILE A 113 4.33 -22.11 9.97
CA ILE A 113 4.47 -22.68 8.63
C ILE A 113 3.10 -23.13 8.17
N ARG A 114 2.54 -22.49 7.15
CA ARG A 114 1.22 -22.79 6.61
C ARG A 114 1.32 -23.61 5.33
N PHE A 115 0.41 -24.58 5.16
CA PHE A 115 0.37 -25.46 3.98
C PHE A 115 -1.06 -25.93 3.67
N SER A 116 -1.28 -26.36 2.42
CA SER A 116 -2.52 -26.98 1.97
C SER A 116 -2.24 -28.43 1.54
N PHE A 117 -3.08 -29.37 1.95
CA PHE A 117 -2.98 -30.75 1.46
C PHE A 117 -3.45 -30.91 0.00
N LYS A 118 -4.14 -29.90 -0.56
CA LYS A 118 -4.52 -29.91 -1.98
C LYS A 118 -3.33 -29.69 -2.90
N ASP A 119 -2.33 -28.96 -2.44
CA ASP A 119 -1.09 -28.78 -3.17
C ASP A 119 -0.20 -29.99 -2.88
N SER A 120 0.19 -30.72 -3.94
CA SER A 120 1.10 -31.85 -3.77
C SER A 120 2.35 -31.40 -3.00
N LEU A 121 2.91 -32.25 -2.14
CA LEU A 121 4.13 -31.96 -1.36
C LEU A 121 5.31 -31.43 -2.19
N LYS A 122 5.27 -31.61 -3.53
CA LYS A 122 6.24 -31.03 -4.47
C LYS A 122 6.17 -29.50 -4.59
N ASN A 123 5.03 -28.88 -4.25
CA ASN A 123 4.82 -27.43 -4.31
C ASN A 123 4.92 -26.75 -2.94
N PHE A 124 5.36 -27.47 -1.92
CA PHE A 124 5.58 -26.92 -0.59
C PHE A 124 6.74 -25.91 -0.65
N LYS A 125 6.40 -24.63 -0.63
CA LYS A 125 7.37 -23.52 -0.50
C LYS A 125 7.05 -22.78 0.81
N PRO A 126 7.72 -23.14 1.91
CA PRO A 126 7.53 -22.41 3.16
C PRO A 126 8.03 -20.96 2.97
N GLN A 127 7.17 -20.01 3.23
CA GLN A 127 7.53 -18.60 3.19
C GLN A 127 8.03 -18.18 4.57
N PHE A 128 9.34 -18.11 4.74
CA PHE A 128 9.97 -17.74 6.01
C PHE A 128 10.16 -16.23 6.16
N LEU A 129 10.21 -15.49 5.06
CA LEU A 129 10.46 -14.06 5.06
C LEU A 129 9.25 -13.30 4.49
N PRO A 130 8.94 -12.12 5.03
CA PRO A 130 7.93 -11.26 4.44
C PRO A 130 8.35 -10.87 3.02
N THR A 131 7.37 -10.71 2.13
CA THR A 131 7.61 -10.30 0.72
C THR A 131 7.95 -8.83 0.58
N SER A 132 7.66 -8.03 1.60
CA SER A 132 7.97 -6.60 1.66
C SER A 132 8.11 -6.13 3.11
N VAL A 133 8.91 -5.08 3.31
CA VAL A 133 9.10 -4.45 4.63
C VAL A 133 7.87 -3.64 5.02
N VAL A 134 7.29 -2.90 4.07
CA VAL A 134 6.09 -2.11 4.30
C VAL A 134 4.85 -2.97 4.05
N ASN A 135 3.94 -2.97 5.02
CA ASN A 135 2.66 -3.65 4.86
C ASN A 135 1.78 -2.89 3.86
N PRO A 136 1.35 -3.50 2.74
CA PRO A 136 0.62 -2.81 1.68
C PRO A 136 -0.84 -2.49 2.03
N ILE A 137 -1.35 -2.98 3.14
CA ILE A 137 -2.78 -2.91 3.52
C ILE A 137 -3.33 -1.49 3.46
N GLN A 138 -2.66 -0.53 4.12
CA GLN A 138 -3.09 0.86 4.13
C GLN A 138 -3.06 1.44 2.72
N MET A 139 -1.97 1.21 2.03
CA MET A 139 -1.74 1.76 0.69
C MET A 139 -2.76 1.25 -0.33
N ASN A 140 -3.09 -0.05 -0.32
CA ASN A 140 -4.09 -0.62 -1.22
C ASN A 140 -5.44 0.08 -1.09
N LEU A 141 -5.87 0.37 0.14
CA LEU A 141 -7.15 1.06 0.38
C LEU A 141 -7.11 2.54 -0.01
N VAL A 142 -6.03 3.22 0.35
CA VAL A 142 -5.87 4.66 0.08
C VAL A 142 -5.81 4.94 -1.41
N PHE A 143 -5.21 4.06 -2.20
CA PHE A 143 -5.17 4.23 -3.66
C PHE A 143 -6.58 4.19 -4.27
N VAL A 144 -7.52 3.44 -3.67
CA VAL A 144 -8.95 3.52 -4.07
C VAL A 144 -9.51 4.92 -3.81
N ASP A 145 -9.32 5.47 -2.61
CA ASP A 145 -9.86 6.80 -2.26
C ASP A 145 -9.25 7.90 -3.13
N LEU A 146 -7.93 7.86 -3.29
CA LEU A 146 -7.18 8.91 -3.96
C LEU A 146 -7.40 8.94 -5.47
N TYR A 147 -7.44 7.76 -6.13
CA TYR A 147 -7.38 7.67 -7.58
C TYR A 147 -8.68 7.25 -8.27
N ALA A 148 -9.62 6.57 -7.58
CA ALA A 148 -10.80 6.01 -8.23
C ALA A 148 -11.66 7.09 -8.95
N ARG A 149 -11.85 8.25 -8.31
CA ARG A 149 -12.63 9.36 -8.88
C ARG A 149 -11.99 9.96 -10.12
N ALA A 150 -10.66 10.08 -10.12
CA ALA A 150 -9.90 10.54 -11.28
C ALA A 150 -9.94 9.52 -12.42
N THR A 151 -9.77 8.23 -12.11
CA THR A 151 -9.89 7.13 -13.08
C THR A 151 -11.28 7.13 -13.73
N ALA A 152 -12.35 7.29 -12.94
CA ALA A 152 -13.71 7.38 -13.45
C ALA A 152 -13.91 8.60 -14.36
N SER A 153 -13.44 9.77 -13.94
CA SER A 153 -13.58 11.03 -14.69
C SER A 153 -12.85 10.99 -16.03
N CYS A 154 -11.65 10.42 -16.09
CA CYS A 154 -10.91 10.28 -17.35
C CYS A 154 -11.29 9.00 -18.13
N LYS A 155 -12.20 8.17 -17.60
CA LYS A 155 -12.60 6.89 -18.18
C LYS A 155 -11.41 5.95 -18.45
N GLY A 156 -10.44 5.98 -17.55
CA GLY A 156 -9.20 5.20 -17.66
C GLY A 156 -8.23 5.67 -18.77
N ASP A 157 -8.46 6.80 -19.43
CA ASP A 157 -7.60 7.36 -20.47
C ASP A 157 -6.80 8.54 -19.90
N PHE A 158 -5.50 8.34 -19.66
CA PHE A 158 -4.66 9.33 -18.98
C PHE A 158 -4.41 10.61 -19.81
N ASP A 159 -4.79 10.61 -21.09
CA ASP A 159 -4.80 11.84 -21.90
C ASP A 159 -5.94 12.78 -21.55
N LYS A 160 -6.99 12.27 -20.87
CA LYS A 160 -8.16 13.03 -20.41
C LYS A 160 -8.04 13.53 -18.98
N LEU A 161 -6.94 13.31 -18.31
CA LEU A 161 -6.66 13.92 -17.00
C LEU A 161 -6.57 15.46 -17.15
N PHE A 162 -6.59 16.19 -16.05
CA PHE A 162 -6.43 17.65 -16.05
C PHE A 162 -5.15 18.08 -16.79
N VAL A 163 -4.08 17.31 -16.66
CA VAL A 163 -2.89 17.34 -17.51
C VAL A 163 -2.61 15.91 -17.98
N PRO A 164 -2.47 15.64 -19.29
CA PRO A 164 -2.09 14.35 -19.81
C PRO A 164 -0.84 13.79 -19.15
N PHE A 165 -0.91 12.51 -18.78
CA PHE A 165 0.07 11.90 -17.87
C PHE A 165 0.55 10.53 -18.36
N ARG A 166 1.84 10.23 -18.10
CA ARG A 166 2.41 8.88 -18.19
C ARG A 166 3.20 8.58 -16.93
N CYS A 167 3.12 7.35 -16.47
CA CYS A 167 4.07 6.85 -15.48
C CYS A 167 4.70 5.54 -15.94
N ILE A 168 5.86 5.25 -15.36
CA ILE A 168 6.67 4.11 -15.73
C ILE A 168 6.64 3.08 -14.63
N ALA A 169 6.38 1.84 -14.99
CA ALA A 169 6.62 0.65 -14.19
C ALA A 169 7.65 -0.25 -14.89
N SER A 170 8.01 -1.36 -14.26
CA SER A 170 9.01 -2.29 -14.76
C SER A 170 8.48 -3.72 -14.81
N ASP A 171 8.60 -4.35 -15.98
CA ASP A 171 8.45 -5.79 -16.18
C ASP A 171 9.83 -6.44 -16.00
N VAL A 172 10.09 -6.95 -14.80
CA VAL A 172 11.39 -7.54 -14.44
C VAL A 172 11.63 -8.87 -15.17
N TYR A 173 10.54 -9.61 -15.48
CA TYR A 173 10.65 -10.88 -16.18
C TYR A 173 11.13 -10.67 -17.63
N ASN A 174 10.51 -9.75 -18.37
CA ASN A 174 10.88 -9.42 -19.76
C ASN A 174 11.97 -8.33 -19.87
N LYS A 175 12.45 -7.81 -18.72
CA LYS A 175 13.52 -6.77 -18.65
C LYS A 175 13.23 -5.54 -19.47
N LYS A 176 12.02 -4.99 -19.35
CA LYS A 176 11.60 -3.78 -20.08
C LYS A 176 10.79 -2.84 -19.21
N GLN A 177 10.78 -1.57 -19.60
CA GLN A 177 9.87 -0.59 -19.04
C GLN A 177 8.42 -0.88 -19.47
N LEU A 178 7.47 -0.55 -18.61
CA LEU A 178 6.04 -0.52 -18.88
C LEU A 178 5.58 0.94 -18.84
N VAL A 179 5.15 1.47 -19.97
CA VAL A 179 4.61 2.84 -20.03
C VAL A 179 3.11 2.76 -19.82
N MET A 180 2.65 3.30 -18.69
CA MET A 180 1.24 3.32 -18.33
C MET A 180 0.56 4.53 -18.94
N ARG A 181 -0.40 4.28 -19.85
CA ARG A 181 -1.14 5.29 -20.62
C ARG A 181 -2.63 5.30 -20.34
N ASN A 182 -3.13 4.20 -19.82
CA ASN A 182 -4.54 3.96 -19.58
C ASN A 182 -4.73 2.90 -18.48
N GLY A 183 -5.98 2.64 -18.10
CA GLY A 183 -6.36 1.68 -17.08
C GLY A 183 -6.70 2.34 -15.74
N ASP A 184 -6.51 1.63 -14.64
CA ASP A 184 -6.65 2.19 -13.31
C ASP A 184 -5.43 3.05 -12.97
N LEU A 185 -5.66 4.33 -12.66
CA LEU A 185 -4.58 5.27 -12.37
C LEU A 185 -3.88 4.93 -11.04
N GLY A 186 -4.64 4.42 -10.07
CA GLY A 186 -4.10 3.96 -8.79
C GLY A 186 -3.14 2.79 -8.97
N ASP A 187 -3.54 1.79 -9.77
CA ASP A 187 -2.67 0.65 -10.08
C ASP A 187 -1.42 1.07 -10.85
N ALA A 188 -1.55 1.96 -11.82
CA ALA A 188 -0.42 2.47 -12.59
C ALA A 188 0.62 3.16 -11.70
N VAL A 189 0.17 4.06 -10.81
CA VAL A 189 1.05 4.76 -9.86
C VAL A 189 1.60 3.80 -8.80
N ARG A 190 0.76 2.86 -8.33
CA ARG A 190 1.17 1.84 -7.36
C ARG A 190 2.27 0.94 -7.93
N ALA A 191 2.17 0.53 -9.21
CA ALA A 191 3.21 -0.21 -9.89
C ALA A 191 4.50 0.59 -9.97
N SER A 192 4.38 1.87 -10.40
CA SER A 192 5.53 2.77 -10.58
C SER A 192 6.36 2.98 -9.31
N MET A 193 5.74 2.84 -8.12
CA MET A 193 6.42 3.03 -6.84
C MET A 193 6.78 1.72 -6.12
N SER A 194 6.50 0.55 -6.70
CA SER A 194 6.73 -0.75 -6.06
C SER A 194 8.20 -1.16 -6.06
N PHE A 195 9.02 -0.43 -5.29
CA PHE A 195 10.44 -0.73 -5.15
C PHE A 195 10.64 -2.10 -4.47
N PRO A 196 11.47 -2.99 -5.06
CA PRO A 196 11.70 -4.34 -4.54
C PRO A 196 12.09 -4.35 -3.06
N PHE A 197 11.58 -5.32 -2.30
CA PHE A 197 11.73 -5.50 -0.86
C PHE A 197 11.05 -4.44 0.01
N MET A 198 10.94 -3.17 -0.42
CA MET A 198 10.23 -2.13 0.34
C MET A 198 8.73 -2.28 0.20
N PHE A 199 8.24 -2.37 -1.03
CA PHE A 199 6.82 -2.49 -1.34
C PHE A 199 6.54 -3.76 -2.13
N LYS A 200 5.38 -4.34 -1.88
CA LYS A 200 4.92 -5.50 -2.64
C LYS A 200 4.58 -5.09 -4.07
N PRO A 201 5.10 -5.80 -5.09
CA PRO A 201 4.71 -5.57 -6.48
C PRO A 201 3.23 -5.87 -6.70
N ILE A 202 2.65 -5.29 -7.74
CA ILE A 202 1.27 -5.56 -8.14
C ILE A 202 1.22 -6.21 -9.52
N GLU A 203 0.13 -6.91 -9.79
CA GLU A 203 -0.10 -7.57 -11.07
C GLU A 203 -1.02 -6.70 -11.94
N ILE A 204 -0.52 -6.27 -13.10
CA ILE A 204 -1.26 -5.53 -14.12
C ILE A 204 -1.18 -6.35 -15.42
N ASP A 205 -2.33 -6.65 -16.00
CA ASP A 205 -2.44 -7.43 -17.26
C ASP A 205 -1.59 -8.72 -17.25
N ASN A 206 -1.63 -9.47 -16.16
CA ASN A 206 -0.85 -10.69 -15.90
C ASN A 206 0.69 -10.46 -15.86
N VAL A 207 1.15 -9.23 -15.72
CA VAL A 207 2.56 -8.88 -15.52
C VAL A 207 2.76 -8.42 -14.09
N LEU A 208 3.71 -9.01 -13.38
CA LEU A 208 4.12 -8.55 -12.07
C LEU A 208 4.99 -7.30 -12.22
N ALA A 209 4.38 -6.15 -11.93
CA ALA A 209 4.97 -4.83 -12.14
C ALA A 209 5.69 -4.34 -10.88
N TYR A 210 6.88 -3.78 -11.11
CA TYR A 210 7.75 -3.19 -10.10
C TYR A 210 8.02 -1.72 -10.40
N ASP A 211 8.73 -1.05 -9.49
CA ASP A 211 9.14 0.36 -9.62
C ASP A 211 9.80 0.63 -10.98
N GLY A 212 9.32 1.68 -11.65
CA GLY A 212 9.81 2.07 -12.96
C GLY A 212 11.28 2.47 -12.98
N GLY A 213 11.82 2.90 -11.85
CA GLY A 213 13.22 3.29 -11.70
C GLY A 213 14.21 2.17 -11.99
N ILE A 214 13.76 0.90 -12.01
CA ILE A 214 14.61 -0.23 -12.39
C ILE A 214 15.14 -0.09 -13.82
N TYR A 215 14.30 0.35 -14.78
CA TYR A 215 14.66 0.45 -16.19
C TYR A 215 14.64 1.88 -16.73
N ASN A 216 13.77 2.77 -16.22
CA ASN A 216 13.68 4.15 -16.67
C ASN A 216 13.26 5.07 -15.53
N ASN A 217 14.25 5.60 -14.82
CA ASN A 217 14.00 6.48 -13.69
C ASN A 217 13.75 7.94 -14.07
N PHE A 218 13.93 8.30 -15.35
CA PHE A 218 13.74 9.66 -15.85
C PHE A 218 13.19 9.64 -17.28
N PRO A 219 11.87 9.51 -17.48
CA PRO A 219 11.24 9.12 -18.73
C PRO A 219 11.12 10.28 -19.75
N THR A 220 12.26 10.83 -20.16
CA THR A 220 12.35 11.86 -21.22
C THR A 220 12.06 11.29 -22.60
N ASP A 221 12.42 10.03 -22.85
CA ASP A 221 12.09 9.28 -24.06
C ASP A 221 10.58 9.18 -24.23
N VAL A 222 9.85 8.80 -23.17
CA VAL A 222 8.39 8.69 -23.17
C VAL A 222 7.73 10.06 -23.34
N MET A 223 8.25 11.12 -22.71
CA MET A 223 7.76 12.48 -22.90
C MET A 223 7.87 12.90 -24.37
N ARG A 224 9.01 12.66 -24.98
CA ARG A 224 9.26 13.01 -26.37
C ARG A 224 8.40 12.18 -27.32
N ASP A 225 8.35 10.86 -27.11
CA ASP A 225 7.77 9.94 -28.09
C ASP A 225 6.23 9.88 -28.02
N ASP A 226 5.61 10.13 -26.84
CA ASP A 226 4.16 10.14 -26.68
C ASP A 226 3.54 11.53 -26.87
N PHE A 227 4.21 12.59 -26.43
CA PHE A 227 3.60 13.92 -26.34
C PHE A 227 4.20 14.96 -27.28
N HIS A 228 5.41 14.75 -27.78
CA HIS A 228 6.10 15.66 -28.70
C HIS A 228 6.06 17.13 -28.24
N PRO A 229 6.46 17.48 -27.01
CA PRO A 229 6.47 18.85 -26.54
C PRO A 229 7.54 19.69 -27.26
N ASP A 230 7.31 21.01 -27.34
CA ASP A 230 8.28 21.94 -27.87
C ASP A 230 9.48 22.15 -26.94
N ILE A 231 9.22 22.09 -25.62
CA ILE A 231 10.25 22.21 -24.59
C ILE A 231 9.95 21.24 -23.45
N ILE A 232 11.00 20.62 -22.92
CA ILE A 232 10.96 19.75 -21.76
C ILE A 232 11.61 20.46 -20.57
N ILE A 233 10.91 20.50 -19.43
CA ILE A 233 11.48 20.81 -18.13
C ILE A 233 11.72 19.49 -17.41
N GLY A 234 12.97 19.17 -17.14
CA GLY A 234 13.33 17.94 -16.42
C GLY A 234 13.76 18.21 -14.99
N SER A 235 13.23 17.42 -14.06
CA SER A 235 13.60 17.45 -12.65
C SER A 235 14.21 16.13 -12.23
N VAL A 236 15.49 16.12 -11.88
CA VAL A 236 16.27 14.96 -11.49
C VAL A 236 16.66 15.08 -10.02
N VAL A 237 15.97 14.32 -9.16
CA VAL A 237 16.20 14.27 -7.70
C VAL A 237 17.00 13.03 -7.28
N SER A 238 17.41 12.20 -8.23
CA SER A 238 18.17 10.98 -8.00
C SER A 238 19.45 10.97 -8.84
N THR A 239 20.34 10.07 -8.52
CA THR A 239 21.56 9.81 -9.29
C THR A 239 21.65 8.31 -9.59
N ASN A 240 22.42 7.93 -10.60
CA ASN A 240 22.73 6.52 -10.80
C ASN A 240 23.40 5.93 -9.54
N PRO A 241 23.14 4.66 -9.22
CA PRO A 241 23.75 4.01 -8.08
C PRO A 241 25.27 4.16 -8.08
N THR A 242 25.82 4.54 -6.93
CA THR A 242 27.26 4.60 -6.70
C THR A 242 27.75 3.25 -6.20
N LYS A 243 29.08 3.10 -6.03
CA LYS A 243 29.64 1.86 -5.46
C LYS A 243 28.92 1.46 -4.17
N PRO A 244 28.41 0.21 -4.06
CA PRO A 244 27.65 -0.22 -2.90
C PRO A 244 28.50 -0.19 -1.63
N LYS A 245 27.86 0.15 -0.51
CA LYS A 245 28.50 0.16 0.81
C LYS A 245 28.24 -1.18 1.50
N GLU A 246 29.27 -1.73 2.16
CA GLU A 246 29.22 -3.04 2.81
C GLU A 246 28.10 -3.17 3.85
N ASN A 247 27.84 -2.11 4.61
CA ASN A 247 26.84 -2.10 5.70
C ASN A 247 25.51 -1.43 5.32
N ASP A 248 25.25 -1.22 4.02
CA ASP A 248 24.03 -0.58 3.52
C ASP A 248 23.33 -1.51 2.53
N LEU A 249 22.41 -2.32 3.07
CA LEU A 249 21.64 -3.29 2.28
C LEU A 249 20.85 -2.63 1.15
N MET A 250 20.31 -1.42 1.37
CA MET A 250 19.53 -0.71 0.35
C MET A 250 20.41 -0.32 -0.83
N SER A 251 21.60 0.23 -0.55
CA SER A 251 22.60 0.56 -1.57
C SER A 251 23.05 -0.68 -2.38
N GLN A 252 23.15 -1.85 -1.73
CA GLN A 252 23.48 -3.11 -2.41
C GLN A 252 22.33 -3.55 -3.32
N ILE A 253 21.08 -3.49 -2.84
CA ILE A 253 19.89 -3.83 -3.63
C ILE A 253 19.76 -2.90 -4.84
N GLU A 254 19.88 -1.58 -4.65
CA GLU A 254 19.86 -0.61 -5.73
C GLU A 254 20.87 -0.97 -6.82
N ASN A 255 22.10 -1.30 -6.45
CA ASN A 255 23.14 -1.69 -7.41
C ASN A 255 22.86 -3.01 -8.14
N MET A 256 22.10 -3.92 -7.51
CA MET A 256 21.74 -5.21 -8.13
C MET A 256 20.56 -5.10 -9.08
N VAL A 257 19.64 -4.19 -8.81
CA VAL A 257 18.32 -4.13 -9.47
C VAL A 257 18.23 -2.98 -10.47
N MET A 258 18.73 -1.78 -10.11
CA MET A 258 18.59 -0.58 -10.92
C MET A 258 19.55 -0.57 -12.10
N GLN A 259 19.04 -0.30 -13.28
CA GLN A 259 19.87 0.00 -14.45
C GLN A 259 20.33 1.46 -14.45
N LYS A 260 21.39 1.74 -15.20
CA LYS A 260 21.82 3.13 -15.39
C LYS A 260 20.80 3.88 -16.21
N THR A 261 20.30 4.99 -15.67
CA THR A 261 19.38 5.90 -16.34
C THR A 261 20.16 7.03 -17.01
N ASP A 262 19.75 7.41 -18.20
CA ASP A 262 20.20 8.66 -18.82
C ASP A 262 19.41 9.84 -18.25
N TYR A 263 20.07 10.64 -17.43
CA TYR A 263 19.49 11.84 -16.80
C TYR A 263 19.76 13.11 -17.61
N SER A 264 19.98 13.02 -18.89
CA SER A 264 20.27 14.18 -19.76
C SER A 264 19.03 14.63 -20.55
N ILE A 265 19.00 15.92 -20.85
CA ILE A 265 18.11 16.53 -21.83
C ILE A 265 19.02 17.37 -22.74
N PRO A 266 18.99 17.17 -24.06
CA PRO A 266 19.74 18.04 -24.97
C PRO A 266 19.33 19.51 -24.79
N ASP A 267 20.29 20.42 -24.76
CA ASP A 267 20.03 21.87 -24.56
C ASP A 267 19.03 22.43 -25.56
N SER A 268 19.00 21.91 -26.79
CA SER A 268 18.00 22.30 -27.78
C SER A 268 16.57 21.92 -27.45
N MET A 269 16.38 20.88 -26.63
CA MET A 269 15.07 20.30 -26.32
C MET A 269 14.51 20.73 -24.97
N GLY A 270 15.33 21.19 -24.02
CA GLY A 270 14.79 21.44 -22.70
C GLY A 270 15.74 22.04 -21.70
N ILE A 271 15.24 22.12 -20.47
CA ILE A 271 15.92 22.67 -19.29
C ILE A 271 16.01 21.55 -18.26
N LEU A 272 17.21 21.24 -17.82
CA LEU A 272 17.46 20.22 -16.82
C LEU A 272 17.76 20.84 -15.45
N MET A 273 17.00 20.46 -14.44
CA MET A 273 17.25 20.79 -13.04
C MET A 273 17.74 19.54 -12.32
N THR A 274 18.96 19.56 -11.83
CA THR A 274 19.55 18.50 -11.02
C THR A 274 19.74 18.95 -9.61
N PHE A 275 19.52 18.03 -8.66
CA PHE A 275 19.63 18.29 -7.24
C PHE A 275 20.63 17.32 -6.63
N LYS A 276 21.39 17.85 -5.65
CA LYS A 276 22.26 17.04 -4.79
C LYS A 276 21.76 17.15 -3.37
N TYR A 277 21.67 16.04 -2.69
CA TYR A 277 21.17 15.97 -1.32
C TYR A 277 22.24 15.38 -0.43
N ASP A 278 22.53 16.07 0.66
CA ASP A 278 23.40 15.54 1.71
C ASP A 278 22.53 14.85 2.76
N ASN A 279 22.77 13.56 3.01
CA ASN A 279 22.13 12.79 4.07
C ASN A 279 20.58 12.76 4.03
N VAL A 280 19.99 12.63 2.82
CA VAL A 280 18.55 12.37 2.66
C VAL A 280 18.35 10.92 2.25
N SER A 281 17.70 10.12 3.10
CA SER A 281 17.33 8.73 2.78
C SER A 281 16.06 8.67 1.92
N LEU A 282 15.78 7.46 1.36
CA LEU A 282 14.59 7.23 0.54
C LEU A 282 13.27 7.38 1.31
N MET A 283 13.31 7.27 2.66
CA MET A 283 12.13 7.28 3.53
C MET A 283 12.02 8.54 4.41
N ASP A 284 12.83 9.57 4.18
CA ASP A 284 12.86 10.81 4.98
C ASP A 284 11.71 11.76 4.62
N PHE A 285 10.49 11.24 4.55
CA PHE A 285 9.30 12.02 4.17
C PHE A 285 8.96 13.15 5.15
N GLN A 286 9.44 13.09 6.39
CA GLN A 286 9.26 14.16 7.39
C GLN A 286 9.99 15.46 7.02
N ARG A 287 10.94 15.44 6.07
CA ARG A 287 11.68 16.60 5.60
C ARG A 287 10.99 17.36 4.45
N ILE A 288 9.67 17.25 4.35
CA ILE A 288 8.90 17.81 3.23
C ILE A 288 9.13 19.31 3.05
N ASP A 289 9.14 20.11 4.13
CA ASP A 289 9.33 21.57 4.04
C ASP A 289 10.70 21.91 3.43
N GLU A 290 11.74 21.27 3.93
CA GLU A 290 13.10 21.44 3.42
C GLU A 290 13.23 21.07 1.94
N LEU A 291 12.69 19.90 1.57
CA LEU A 291 12.78 19.39 0.20
C LEU A 291 11.96 20.24 -0.77
N HIS A 292 10.79 20.71 -0.35
CA HIS A 292 9.98 21.67 -1.09
C HIS A 292 10.79 22.95 -1.36
N ASP A 293 11.39 23.55 -0.32
CA ASP A 293 12.13 24.80 -0.43
C ASP A 293 13.37 24.66 -1.34
N ILE A 294 14.05 23.50 -1.30
CA ILE A 294 15.14 23.21 -2.23
C ILE A 294 14.65 23.28 -3.68
N GLY A 295 13.50 22.64 -3.98
CA GLY A 295 12.90 22.65 -5.31
C GLY A 295 12.47 24.05 -5.75
N TYR A 296 11.77 24.74 -4.87
CA TYR A 296 11.27 26.10 -5.12
C TYR A 296 12.40 27.08 -5.40
N ASN A 297 13.36 27.18 -4.50
CA ASN A 297 14.47 28.14 -4.61
C ASN A 297 15.36 27.86 -5.84
N ARG A 298 15.62 26.58 -6.13
CA ARG A 298 16.37 26.22 -7.35
C ARG A 298 15.64 26.64 -8.61
N THR A 299 14.33 26.41 -8.67
CA THR A 299 13.51 26.78 -9.84
C THR A 299 13.46 28.31 -10.00
N ILE A 300 13.30 29.06 -8.91
CA ILE A 300 13.35 30.53 -8.94
C ILE A 300 14.72 31.02 -9.45
N SER A 301 15.82 30.42 -9.00
CA SER A 301 17.17 30.81 -9.47
C SER A 301 17.38 30.58 -10.97
N MET A 302 16.61 29.70 -11.59
CA MET A 302 16.65 29.42 -13.03
C MET A 302 15.52 30.11 -13.82
N MET A 303 14.67 30.89 -13.16
CA MET A 303 13.42 31.39 -13.75
C MET A 303 13.66 32.30 -14.96
N ASP A 304 14.70 33.11 -14.98
CA ASP A 304 15.03 33.93 -16.15
C ASP A 304 15.41 33.06 -17.36
N SER A 305 16.17 32.01 -17.15
CA SER A 305 16.49 31.02 -18.19
C SER A 305 15.24 30.28 -18.68
N ILE A 306 14.35 29.90 -17.77
CA ILE A 306 13.08 29.26 -18.10
C ILE A 306 12.21 30.22 -18.94
N LYS A 307 12.06 31.45 -18.48
CA LYS A 307 11.25 32.50 -19.16
C LYS A 307 11.81 32.90 -20.53
N SER A 308 13.13 32.85 -20.72
CA SER A 308 13.75 33.15 -22.02
C SER A 308 13.43 32.09 -23.08
N ARG A 309 13.23 30.86 -22.69
CA ARG A 309 12.98 29.72 -23.56
C ARG A 309 11.50 29.41 -23.74
N ILE A 310 10.70 29.62 -22.72
CA ILE A 310 9.25 29.41 -22.74
C ILE A 310 8.59 30.79 -22.79
N GLN A 311 8.04 31.14 -23.96
CA GLN A 311 7.42 32.45 -24.17
C GLN A 311 5.94 32.47 -23.76
N ARG A 312 5.26 31.34 -23.83
CA ARG A 312 3.86 31.21 -23.44
C ARG A 312 3.71 31.37 -21.92
N ARG A 313 2.63 32.07 -21.54
CA ARG A 313 2.27 32.27 -20.14
C ARG A 313 0.84 31.81 -19.90
N VAL A 314 0.59 31.23 -18.72
CA VAL A 314 -0.76 30.81 -18.29
C VAL A 314 -1.02 31.45 -16.92
N ASN A 315 -2.06 32.28 -16.84
CA ASN A 315 -2.41 32.94 -15.59
C ASN A 315 -2.82 31.91 -14.53
N LEU A 316 -2.29 32.07 -13.31
CA LEU A 316 -2.53 31.18 -12.19
C LEU A 316 -4.02 31.07 -11.83
N ASP A 317 -4.78 32.19 -11.92
CA ASP A 317 -6.23 32.17 -11.64
C ASP A 317 -6.99 31.33 -12.65
N ASN A 318 -6.56 31.34 -13.92
CA ASN A 318 -7.13 30.48 -14.95
C ASN A 318 -6.83 29.01 -14.66
N ILE A 319 -5.65 28.68 -14.16
CA ILE A 319 -5.29 27.32 -13.76
C ILE A 319 -6.18 26.89 -12.59
N ARG A 320 -6.35 27.74 -11.57
CA ARG A 320 -7.18 27.49 -10.39
C ARG A 320 -8.65 27.24 -10.79
N LEU A 321 -9.20 28.08 -11.68
CA LEU A 321 -10.55 27.91 -12.18
C LEU A 321 -10.73 26.60 -12.96
N ARG A 322 -9.82 26.31 -13.90
CA ARG A 322 -9.86 25.05 -14.68
C ARG A 322 -9.77 23.83 -13.76
N ARG A 323 -8.92 23.87 -12.74
CA ARG A 323 -8.74 22.82 -11.73
C ARG A 323 -10.03 22.61 -10.93
N MET A 324 -10.66 23.69 -10.48
CA MET A 324 -11.95 23.64 -9.77
C MET A 324 -13.02 22.99 -10.64
N VAL A 325 -13.18 23.44 -11.89
CA VAL A 325 -14.16 22.88 -12.84
C VAL A 325 -13.86 21.40 -13.14
N TYR A 326 -12.59 21.05 -13.31
CA TYR A 326 -12.21 19.66 -13.57
C TYR A 326 -12.58 18.74 -12.38
N ARG A 327 -12.23 19.14 -11.16
CA ARG A 327 -12.51 18.34 -9.96
C ARG A 327 -14.00 18.34 -9.56
N SER A 328 -14.77 19.35 -9.93
CA SER A 328 -16.24 19.36 -9.70
C SER A 328 -16.99 18.29 -10.52
N ASN A 329 -16.38 17.77 -11.57
CA ASN A 329 -16.92 16.67 -12.37
C ASN A 329 -16.57 15.27 -11.81
N TYR A 330 -15.87 15.19 -10.68
CA TYR A 330 -15.57 13.90 -10.06
C TYR A 330 -16.83 13.26 -9.50
N PRO A 331 -17.13 12.00 -9.86
CA PRO A 331 -18.26 11.30 -9.27
C PRO A 331 -18.01 11.07 -7.78
N GLU A 332 -19.07 11.10 -6.99
CA GLU A 332 -19.01 10.80 -5.57
C GLU A 332 -18.66 9.32 -5.35
N LEU A 333 -17.73 9.06 -4.42
CA LEU A 333 -17.28 7.69 -4.13
C LEU A 333 -18.31 6.95 -3.28
N ARG A 334 -19.35 6.42 -3.94
CA ARG A 334 -20.40 5.57 -3.37
C ARG A 334 -20.37 4.20 -4.02
N PHE A 335 -20.45 3.16 -3.24
CA PHE A 335 -20.38 1.77 -3.69
C PHE A 335 -21.76 1.11 -3.66
N LYS A 336 -22.05 0.23 -4.62
CA LYS A 336 -23.31 -0.51 -4.71
C LYS A 336 -23.09 -2.02 -4.65
N ASN A 337 -22.27 -2.56 -5.54
CA ASN A 337 -22.01 -4.00 -5.63
C ASN A 337 -20.65 -4.36 -5.05
N ILE A 338 -20.53 -5.60 -4.55
CA ILE A 338 -19.25 -6.18 -4.13
C ILE A 338 -19.01 -7.44 -4.96
N ILE A 339 -17.97 -7.39 -5.78
CA ILE A 339 -17.51 -8.46 -6.66
C ILE A 339 -16.23 -9.03 -6.07
N ILE A 340 -16.17 -10.35 -5.87
CA ILE A 340 -15.07 -11.00 -5.15
C ILE A 340 -14.46 -12.07 -6.02
N ASP A 341 -13.15 -11.93 -6.26
CA ASP A 341 -12.31 -12.91 -6.94
C ASP A 341 -11.40 -13.63 -5.96
N GLY A 342 -11.07 -14.91 -6.25
CA GLY A 342 -10.17 -15.72 -5.40
C GLY A 342 -10.86 -16.44 -4.23
N ALA A 343 -12.20 -16.39 -4.15
CA ALA A 343 -12.99 -17.05 -3.12
C ALA A 343 -14.18 -17.83 -3.73
N ASN A 344 -14.54 -18.95 -3.11
CA ASN A 344 -15.73 -19.71 -3.51
C ASN A 344 -17.03 -19.02 -3.04
N PRO A 345 -18.22 -19.41 -3.54
CA PRO A 345 -19.49 -18.73 -3.22
C PRO A 345 -19.80 -18.62 -1.72
N GLN A 346 -19.42 -19.61 -0.91
CA GLN A 346 -19.65 -19.61 0.53
C GLN A 346 -18.72 -18.58 1.24
N GLN A 347 -17.45 -18.54 0.82
CA GLN A 347 -16.47 -17.57 1.28
C GLN A 347 -16.84 -16.14 0.86
N GLN A 348 -17.33 -15.96 -0.38
CA GLN A 348 -17.84 -14.66 -0.84
C GLN A 348 -19.01 -14.18 0.02
N ALA A 349 -19.94 -15.08 0.39
CA ALA A 349 -21.05 -14.74 1.28
C ALA A 349 -20.56 -14.28 2.67
N TYR A 350 -19.52 -14.92 3.22
CA TYR A 350 -18.88 -14.47 4.46
C TYR A 350 -18.25 -13.09 4.31
N ILE A 351 -17.43 -12.90 3.27
CA ILE A 351 -16.73 -11.63 3.02
C ILE A 351 -17.72 -10.47 2.83
N LYS A 352 -18.77 -10.66 2.02
CA LYS A 352 -19.80 -9.62 1.80
C LYS A 352 -20.47 -9.16 3.09
N LYS A 353 -20.73 -10.07 4.04
CA LYS A 353 -21.35 -9.74 5.33
C LYS A 353 -20.49 -8.80 6.20
N GLU A 354 -19.17 -8.84 6.03
CA GLU A 354 -18.28 -7.96 6.80
C GLU A 354 -18.41 -6.49 6.43
N PHE A 355 -18.93 -6.17 5.24
CA PHE A 355 -19.22 -4.80 4.84
C PHE A 355 -20.60 -4.33 5.33
N HIS A 356 -21.37 -5.17 6.01
CA HIS A 356 -22.76 -4.92 6.43
C HIS A 356 -23.66 -4.38 5.30
N SER A 357 -23.27 -4.67 4.06
CA SER A 357 -24.05 -4.35 2.88
C SER A 357 -25.19 -5.35 2.76
N SER A 358 -26.42 -4.89 2.94
CA SER A 358 -27.57 -5.65 2.44
C SER A 358 -27.59 -5.51 0.92
N ASP A 359 -27.88 -6.61 0.20
CA ASP A 359 -28.06 -6.57 -1.25
C ASP A 359 -28.87 -5.33 -1.64
N ASN A 360 -28.34 -4.49 -2.56
CA ASN A 360 -28.90 -3.26 -3.09
C ASN A 360 -28.88 -1.99 -2.21
N LYS A 361 -28.14 -1.91 -1.11
CA LYS A 361 -27.89 -0.63 -0.44
C LYS A 361 -26.52 -0.08 -0.82
N GLU A 362 -26.49 1.19 -1.23
CA GLU A 362 -25.25 1.94 -1.40
C GLU A 362 -24.53 2.08 -0.05
N PHE A 363 -23.21 2.04 -0.08
CA PHE A 363 -22.36 2.26 1.08
C PHE A 363 -21.21 3.21 0.76
N THR A 364 -20.73 3.91 1.78
CA THR A 364 -19.71 4.95 1.65
C THR A 364 -18.30 4.35 1.71
N TYR A 365 -17.31 5.18 1.37
CA TYR A 365 -15.89 4.81 1.55
C TYR A 365 -15.56 4.47 3.02
N GLU A 366 -16.17 5.15 4.00
CA GLU A 366 -15.94 4.83 5.42
C GLU A 366 -16.47 3.43 5.78
N ASN A 367 -17.63 3.04 5.27
CA ASN A 367 -18.15 1.67 5.44
C ASN A 367 -17.22 0.64 4.78
N LEU A 368 -16.68 0.96 3.58
CA LEU A 368 -15.68 0.13 2.92
C LEU A 368 -14.43 -0.03 3.80
N LYS A 369 -13.91 1.06 4.34
CA LYS A 369 -12.73 1.08 5.20
C LYS A 369 -12.91 0.21 6.44
N GLU A 370 -14.04 0.34 7.14
CA GLU A 370 -14.36 -0.50 8.29
C GLU A 370 -14.44 -1.99 7.93
N GLY A 371 -15.17 -2.35 6.86
CA GLY A 371 -15.30 -3.73 6.38
C GLY A 371 -13.96 -4.33 5.98
N TYR A 372 -13.14 -3.55 5.27
CA TYR A 372 -11.81 -3.93 4.85
C TYR A 372 -10.90 -4.29 6.02
N PHE A 373 -10.84 -3.44 7.06
CA PHE A 373 -10.01 -3.72 8.23
C PHE A 373 -10.57 -4.85 9.10
N ARG A 374 -11.89 -5.04 9.16
CA ARG A 374 -12.49 -6.21 9.81
C ARG A 374 -12.05 -7.51 9.13
N LEU A 375 -12.07 -7.55 7.80
CA LEU A 375 -11.60 -8.71 7.03
C LEU A 375 -10.12 -9.00 7.23
N LEU A 376 -9.29 -7.96 7.21
CA LEU A 376 -7.83 -8.12 7.39
C LEU A 376 -7.43 -8.50 8.83
N SER A 377 -8.33 -8.33 9.79
CA SER A 377 -8.14 -8.86 11.14
C SER A 377 -8.42 -10.37 11.23
N ASP A 378 -8.94 -10.97 10.17
CA ASP A 378 -9.20 -12.41 10.09
C ASP A 378 -7.94 -13.15 9.60
N ASN A 379 -7.43 -14.07 10.43
CA ASN A 379 -6.21 -14.82 10.12
C ASN A 379 -6.34 -15.81 8.94
N MET A 380 -7.56 -15.98 8.41
CA MET A 380 -7.82 -16.84 7.26
C MET A 380 -7.69 -16.10 5.93
N ILE A 381 -7.50 -14.78 5.99
CA ILE A 381 -7.34 -13.93 4.81
C ILE A 381 -5.91 -13.38 4.79
N SER A 382 -5.17 -13.75 3.77
CA SER A 382 -3.76 -13.35 3.59
C SER A 382 -3.64 -11.96 2.97
N GLU A 383 -4.52 -11.64 2.02
CA GLU A 383 -4.47 -10.39 1.28
C GLU A 383 -5.82 -10.02 0.69
N ILE A 384 -6.10 -8.73 0.66
CA ILE A 384 -7.24 -8.16 -0.06
C ILE A 384 -6.73 -6.94 -0.83
N ILE A 385 -6.97 -6.94 -2.15
CA ILE A 385 -6.68 -5.79 -3.01
C ILE A 385 -8.02 -5.25 -3.50
N PRO A 386 -8.45 -4.08 -3.02
CA PRO A 386 -9.69 -3.45 -3.44
C PRO A 386 -9.48 -2.60 -4.69
N HIS A 387 -10.44 -2.62 -5.62
CA HIS A 387 -10.53 -1.71 -6.75
C HIS A 387 -11.95 -1.14 -6.82
N ALA A 388 -12.07 0.11 -7.20
CA ALA A 388 -13.35 0.77 -7.40
C ALA A 388 -13.58 0.97 -8.90
N VAL A 389 -14.52 0.25 -9.46
CA VAL A 389 -14.87 0.34 -10.90
C VAL A 389 -16.15 1.15 -11.04
N TYR A 390 -16.06 2.32 -11.69
CA TYR A 390 -17.19 3.20 -11.86
C TYR A 390 -18.21 2.65 -12.86
N ASN A 391 -19.48 2.62 -12.45
CA ASN A 391 -20.61 2.29 -13.31
C ASN A 391 -21.37 3.57 -13.69
N PRO A 392 -21.28 4.02 -14.94
CA PRO A 392 -21.95 5.26 -15.37
C PRO A 392 -23.48 5.16 -15.44
N GLU A 393 -24.06 3.95 -15.48
CA GLU A 393 -25.51 3.75 -15.52
C GLU A 393 -26.15 4.05 -14.17
N ASP A 394 -25.48 3.67 -13.09
CA ASP A 394 -25.96 3.86 -11.71
C ASP A 394 -25.32 5.07 -11.01
N GLU A 395 -24.31 5.71 -11.61
CA GLU A 395 -23.49 6.76 -11.01
C GLU A 395 -22.83 6.32 -9.67
N THR A 396 -22.54 5.02 -9.54
CA THR A 396 -21.93 4.40 -8.37
C THR A 396 -20.68 3.61 -8.75
N TYR A 397 -19.99 3.06 -7.76
CA TYR A 397 -18.85 2.17 -7.99
C TYR A 397 -19.20 0.74 -7.60
N ASP A 398 -18.73 -0.20 -8.41
CA ASP A 398 -18.62 -1.61 -8.02
C ASP A 398 -17.29 -1.81 -7.29
N LEU A 399 -17.35 -2.39 -6.08
CA LEU A 399 -16.17 -2.75 -5.31
C LEU A 399 -15.69 -4.13 -5.75
N HIS A 400 -14.58 -4.19 -6.46
CA HIS A 400 -13.90 -5.42 -6.81
C HIS A 400 -12.86 -5.74 -5.74
N LEU A 401 -12.92 -6.95 -5.18
CA LEU A 401 -11.98 -7.44 -4.18
C LEU A 401 -11.24 -8.66 -4.72
N LYS A 402 -9.95 -8.54 -4.98
CA LYS A 402 -9.07 -9.69 -5.23
C LYS A 402 -8.60 -10.22 -3.88
N VAL A 403 -9.13 -11.38 -3.46
CA VAL A 403 -8.89 -11.97 -2.15
C VAL A 403 -7.95 -13.17 -2.28
N LYS A 404 -6.96 -13.22 -1.42
CA LYS A 404 -6.10 -14.38 -1.23
C LYS A 404 -6.33 -14.95 0.15
N LEU A 405 -6.74 -16.20 0.21
CA LEU A 405 -6.96 -16.90 1.47
C LEU A 405 -5.65 -17.56 1.95
N GLU A 406 -5.54 -17.71 3.26
CA GLU A 406 -4.47 -18.47 3.87
C GLU A 406 -4.67 -19.97 3.70
N ASN A 407 -3.58 -20.73 3.75
CA ASN A 407 -3.63 -22.17 3.75
C ASN A 407 -4.32 -22.72 5.00
N ASN A 408 -5.05 -23.83 4.85
CA ASN A 408 -5.90 -24.38 5.89
C ASN A 408 -5.14 -24.95 7.09
N PHE A 409 -3.93 -25.48 6.90
CA PHE A 409 -3.13 -26.11 7.94
C PHE A 409 -1.93 -25.25 8.31
N ALA A 410 -1.60 -25.21 9.60
CA ALA A 410 -0.37 -24.60 10.06
C ALA A 410 0.33 -25.44 11.13
N VAL A 411 1.65 -25.48 11.07
CA VAL A 411 2.56 -25.96 12.11
C VAL A 411 3.19 -24.75 12.75
N ARG A 412 3.04 -24.65 14.08
CA ARG A 412 3.57 -23.57 14.90
C ARG A 412 4.71 -24.11 15.77
N LEU A 413 5.86 -23.49 15.69
CA LEU A 413 7.06 -23.86 16.45
C LEU A 413 7.55 -22.67 17.25
N GLY A 414 7.90 -22.88 18.49
CA GLY A 414 8.37 -21.81 19.35
C GLY A 414 8.84 -22.28 20.71
N GLY A 415 8.70 -21.42 21.70
CA GLY A 415 9.06 -21.74 23.06
C GLY A 415 9.64 -20.57 23.83
N ASN A 416 10.31 -20.87 24.92
CA ASN A 416 11.02 -19.91 25.76
C ASN A 416 12.41 -20.48 26.07
N ILE A 417 13.44 -19.69 25.77
CA ILE A 417 14.83 -20.01 26.08
C ILE A 417 15.29 -19.04 27.16
N SER A 418 15.66 -19.56 28.31
CA SER A 418 16.08 -18.78 29.47
C SER A 418 17.39 -19.36 30.03
N THR A 419 18.16 -18.55 30.70
CA THR A 419 19.32 -18.99 31.51
C THR A 419 18.88 -19.76 32.76
N SER A 420 17.61 -19.72 33.13
CA SER A 420 17.00 -20.55 34.18
C SER A 420 16.50 -21.88 33.61
N ASN A 421 16.14 -22.83 34.50
CA ASN A 421 15.57 -24.13 34.12
C ASN A 421 14.13 -24.05 33.54
N SER A 422 13.61 -22.85 33.26
CA SER A 422 12.26 -22.63 32.71
C SER A 422 12.18 -22.74 31.18
N ASN A 423 13.14 -23.39 30.54
CA ASN A 423 13.13 -23.61 29.10
C ASN A 423 11.96 -24.48 28.68
N GLN A 424 11.26 -24.05 27.63
CA GLN A 424 10.08 -24.72 27.08
C GLN A 424 10.15 -24.76 25.57
N ILE A 425 9.69 -25.85 25.00
CA ILE A 425 9.45 -26.00 23.56
C ILE A 425 7.94 -25.91 23.37
N TYR A 426 7.50 -25.11 22.40
CA TYR A 426 6.12 -25.00 21.97
C TYR A 426 5.94 -25.66 20.61
N LEU A 427 4.90 -26.49 20.50
CA LEU A 427 4.45 -27.09 19.25
C LEU A 427 2.94 -26.90 19.13
N GLY A 428 2.49 -26.37 17.99
CA GLY A 428 1.07 -26.23 17.68
C GLY A 428 0.74 -26.77 16.29
N LEU A 429 -0.43 -27.39 16.17
CA LEU A 429 -1.03 -27.81 14.91
C LEU A 429 -2.39 -27.13 14.80
N SER A 430 -2.62 -26.38 13.74
CA SER A 430 -3.92 -25.75 13.52
C SER A 430 -4.50 -26.11 12.16
N TYR A 431 -5.82 -26.24 12.13
CA TYR A 431 -6.63 -26.33 10.94
C TYR A 431 -7.64 -25.19 10.93
N GLN A 432 -7.73 -24.46 9.82
CA GLN A 432 -8.63 -23.34 9.62
C GLN A 432 -9.47 -23.59 8.35
N ASP A 433 -10.75 -23.23 8.40
CA ASP A 433 -11.66 -23.38 7.27
C ASP A 433 -12.63 -22.19 7.23
N LEU A 434 -12.62 -21.47 6.11
CA LEU A 434 -13.50 -20.34 5.85
C LEU A 434 -14.58 -20.77 4.85
N ASN A 435 -15.83 -20.69 5.30
CA ASN A 435 -17.01 -20.93 4.49
C ASN A 435 -18.08 -19.87 4.83
N TYR A 436 -19.33 -20.23 5.16
CA TYR A 436 -20.32 -19.27 5.68
C TYR A 436 -19.97 -18.70 7.05
N TYR A 437 -19.05 -19.33 7.74
CA TYR A 437 -18.47 -18.97 9.03
C TYR A 437 -17.03 -19.45 9.10
N ALA A 438 -16.23 -18.81 9.93
CA ALA A 438 -14.82 -19.15 10.11
C ALA A 438 -14.67 -20.19 11.24
N LYS A 439 -13.98 -21.30 10.97
CA LYS A 439 -13.67 -22.36 11.93
C LYS A 439 -12.17 -22.45 12.16
N GLU A 440 -11.76 -22.60 13.40
CA GLU A 440 -10.38 -22.86 13.76
C GLU A 440 -10.32 -24.00 14.78
N PHE A 441 -9.46 -24.98 14.52
CA PHE A 441 -9.09 -26.02 15.46
C PHE A 441 -7.60 -25.90 15.72
N LEU A 442 -7.23 -25.79 16.99
CA LEU A 442 -5.83 -25.71 17.41
C LEU A 442 -5.58 -26.80 18.44
N PHE A 443 -4.59 -27.61 18.18
CA PHE A 443 -3.99 -28.51 19.16
C PHE A 443 -2.57 -28.03 19.41
N ASP A 444 -2.27 -27.58 20.62
CA ASP A 444 -0.96 -27.09 20.98
C ASP A 444 -0.45 -27.67 22.31
N GLY A 445 0.86 -27.56 22.50
CA GLY A 445 1.49 -27.98 23.72
C GLY A 445 2.79 -27.25 23.98
N GLN A 446 3.12 -27.18 25.26
CA GLN A 446 4.38 -26.70 25.78
C GLN A 446 5.04 -27.82 26.58
N LEU A 447 6.27 -28.13 26.24
CA LEU A 447 7.05 -29.15 26.93
C LEU A 447 8.29 -28.51 27.54
N GLY A 448 8.41 -28.62 28.85
CA GLY A 448 9.53 -28.07 29.60
C GLY A 448 9.87 -28.90 30.81
N LYS A 449 10.96 -28.54 31.47
CA LYS A 449 11.41 -29.25 32.68
C LYS A 449 10.45 -29.05 33.85
N VAL A 450 9.85 -27.87 33.98
CA VAL A 450 9.02 -27.44 35.12
C VAL A 450 7.55 -27.38 34.75
N TYR A 451 7.23 -26.98 33.52
CA TYR A 451 5.86 -26.75 33.05
C TYR A 451 5.60 -27.53 31.77
N ASN A 452 4.55 -28.33 31.79
CA ASN A 452 4.05 -29.03 30.60
C ASN A 452 2.58 -28.71 30.43
N ASN A 453 2.17 -28.43 29.20
CA ASN A 453 0.79 -28.16 28.86
C ASN A 453 0.43 -28.85 27.54
N ALA A 454 -0.79 -29.35 27.45
CA ALA A 454 -1.41 -29.75 26.21
C ALA A 454 -2.81 -29.15 26.16
N GLN A 455 -3.16 -28.51 25.04
CA GLN A 455 -4.43 -27.81 24.89
C GLN A 455 -5.06 -28.16 23.53
N PHE A 456 -6.36 -28.31 23.53
CA PHE A 456 -7.20 -28.35 22.35
C PHE A 456 -8.17 -27.17 22.38
N MET A 457 -8.24 -26.40 21.31
CA MET A 457 -9.19 -25.31 21.12
C MET A 457 -9.98 -25.52 19.83
N ALA A 458 -11.30 -25.40 19.92
CA ALA A 458 -12.19 -25.28 18.76
C ALA A 458 -12.87 -23.91 18.82
N LYS A 459 -12.79 -23.14 17.73
CA LYS A 459 -13.37 -21.80 17.62
C LYS A 459 -14.23 -21.72 16.37
N ILE A 460 -15.39 -21.07 16.48
CA ILE A 460 -16.27 -20.78 15.35
C ILE A 460 -16.68 -19.31 15.44
N ASP A 461 -16.38 -18.54 14.40
CA ASP A 461 -16.77 -17.14 14.28
C ASP A 461 -17.90 -16.99 13.26
N PHE A 462 -18.97 -16.34 13.68
CA PHE A 462 -20.12 -16.02 12.84
C PHE A 462 -20.09 -14.54 12.48
N SER A 463 -20.11 -14.26 11.17
CA SER A 463 -20.28 -12.90 10.64
C SER A 463 -21.77 -12.61 10.47
N THR A 464 -22.39 -12.18 11.58
CA THR A 464 -23.81 -11.79 11.66
C THR A 464 -23.89 -10.30 11.97
N ALA A 465 -25.12 -9.74 12.05
CA ALA A 465 -25.31 -8.32 12.40
C ALA A 465 -24.59 -7.95 13.72
N ILE A 466 -24.55 -8.89 14.68
CA ILE A 466 -23.68 -8.84 15.87
C ILE A 466 -22.71 -10.01 15.73
N PRO A 467 -21.46 -9.79 15.31
CA PRO A 467 -20.48 -10.87 15.19
C PRO A 467 -20.33 -11.63 16.50
N THR A 468 -20.33 -12.94 16.42
CA THR A 468 -20.30 -13.80 17.62
C THR A 468 -19.26 -14.89 17.46
N SER A 469 -18.46 -15.12 18.48
CA SER A 469 -17.43 -16.17 18.53
C SER A 469 -17.77 -17.19 19.60
N TYR A 470 -17.81 -18.46 19.23
CA TYR A 470 -17.91 -19.57 20.18
C TYR A 470 -16.56 -20.25 20.27
N ARG A 471 -16.09 -20.50 21.51
CA ARG A 471 -14.81 -21.14 21.75
C ARG A 471 -14.95 -22.24 22.79
N PHE A 472 -14.50 -23.43 22.44
CA PHE A 472 -14.33 -24.56 23.36
C PHE A 472 -12.84 -24.77 23.61
N ILE A 473 -12.44 -24.91 24.87
CA ILE A 473 -11.05 -25.16 25.28
C ILE A 473 -11.02 -26.35 26.24
N ALA A 474 -10.16 -27.31 25.96
CA ALA A 474 -9.79 -28.40 26.85
C ALA A 474 -8.26 -28.31 27.07
N SER A 475 -7.83 -28.33 28.34
CA SER A 475 -6.42 -28.21 28.66
C SER A 475 -6.02 -29.11 29.82
N ILE A 476 -4.82 -29.65 29.74
CA ILE A 476 -4.14 -30.42 30.79
C ILE A 476 -2.77 -29.74 31.00
N THR A 477 -2.52 -29.36 32.26
CA THR A 477 -1.27 -28.68 32.64
C THR A 477 -0.67 -29.41 33.86
N THR A 478 0.61 -29.64 33.80
CA THR A 478 1.41 -30.15 34.90
C THR A 478 2.52 -29.18 35.26
N PHE A 479 2.59 -28.76 36.48
CA PHE A 479 3.64 -27.92 37.03
C PHE A 479 4.43 -28.68 38.10
N ASP A 480 5.74 -28.85 37.89
CA ASP A 480 6.62 -29.63 38.76
C ASP A 480 7.64 -28.72 39.44
N TYR A 481 7.43 -28.43 40.73
CA TYR A 481 8.28 -27.53 41.52
C TYR A 481 9.66 -28.12 41.86
N PHE A 482 9.79 -29.44 41.90
CA PHE A 482 11.07 -30.08 42.22
C PHE A 482 12.09 -29.97 41.11
N LYS A 483 11.66 -29.77 39.89
CA LYS A 483 12.58 -29.62 38.73
C LYS A 483 13.12 -28.20 38.59
N LYS A 484 12.69 -27.27 39.46
CA LYS A 484 13.23 -25.91 39.50
C LYS A 484 14.61 -25.93 40.15
N ASP A 485 15.64 -25.35 39.53
CA ASP A 485 17.01 -25.40 40.03
C ASP A 485 17.18 -24.72 41.39
N LYS A 486 17.89 -25.41 42.24
CA LYS A 486 18.26 -24.98 43.59
C LYS A 486 19.55 -24.15 43.53
N LEU A 487 19.55 -23.00 42.87
CA LEU A 487 20.75 -22.16 42.82
C LEU A 487 21.12 -21.53 44.18
N PHE A 488 20.15 -21.41 45.13
CA PHE A 488 20.34 -20.66 46.37
C PHE A 488 19.84 -21.33 47.67
N SER A 489 19.22 -22.51 47.63
CA SER A 489 18.87 -23.21 48.84
C SER A 489 18.89 -24.74 48.71
N ARG A 490 19.71 -25.38 49.51
CA ARG A 490 19.87 -26.85 49.51
C ARG A 490 18.81 -27.59 50.34
N ASN A 491 17.98 -26.88 51.13
CA ASN A 491 17.22 -27.55 52.18
C ASN A 491 15.71 -27.27 52.26
N ASP A 492 15.15 -26.37 51.42
CA ASP A 492 13.71 -26.10 51.49
C ASP A 492 12.96 -27.03 50.52
N LYS A 493 12.28 -28.01 51.09
CA LYS A 493 11.27 -28.77 50.35
C LYS A 493 10.06 -27.85 50.18
N PRO A 494 9.56 -27.61 48.93
CA PRO A 494 8.36 -26.83 48.73
C PRO A 494 7.16 -27.49 49.40
N ALA A 495 6.14 -26.72 49.76
CA ALA A 495 4.94 -27.19 50.41
C ALA A 495 4.15 -28.20 49.55
N PHE A 496 4.34 -28.19 48.22
CA PHE A 496 3.88 -29.23 47.29
C PHE A 496 4.87 -29.37 46.13
N ASN A 497 4.85 -30.54 45.52
CA ASN A 497 5.86 -30.97 44.55
C ASN A 497 5.39 -30.81 43.13
N GLN A 498 4.13 -31.13 42.89
CA GLN A 498 3.54 -31.19 41.57
C GLN A 498 2.09 -30.72 41.65
N LYS A 499 1.71 -29.88 40.69
CA LYS A 499 0.33 -29.42 40.48
C LYS A 499 -0.15 -29.87 39.12
N ASP A 500 -1.20 -30.68 39.10
CA ASP A 500 -1.89 -31.12 37.89
C ASP A 500 -3.23 -30.37 37.77
N GLU A 501 -3.43 -29.69 36.65
CA GLU A 501 -4.65 -28.96 36.36
C GLU A 501 -5.28 -29.52 35.09
N ARG A 502 -6.58 -29.75 35.09
CA ARG A 502 -7.37 -30.13 33.93
C ARG A 502 -8.60 -29.23 33.89
N PHE A 503 -8.85 -28.60 32.76
CA PHE A 503 -10.06 -27.80 32.63
C PHE A 503 -10.73 -27.96 31.26
N LEU A 504 -12.05 -27.79 31.28
CA LEU A 504 -12.90 -27.63 30.12
C LEU A 504 -13.58 -26.27 30.22
N LYS A 505 -13.59 -25.51 29.16
CA LYS A 505 -14.14 -24.17 29.11
C LYS A 505 -14.94 -23.94 27.84
N LEU A 506 -16.14 -23.38 27.98
CA LEU A 506 -16.95 -22.90 26.86
C LEU A 506 -17.09 -21.39 27.01
N GLN A 507 -16.81 -20.66 25.95
CA GLN A 507 -16.84 -19.21 25.90
C GLN A 507 -17.65 -18.70 24.72
N VAL A 508 -18.35 -17.59 24.97
CA VAL A 508 -18.99 -16.78 23.94
C VAL A 508 -18.33 -15.41 23.93
N GLY A 509 -17.83 -15.00 22.79
CA GLY A 509 -17.22 -13.70 22.57
C GLY A 509 -18.15 -12.80 21.76
N LEU A 510 -18.24 -11.54 22.13
CA LEU A 510 -18.98 -10.50 21.41
C LEU A 510 -18.06 -9.28 21.22
N PRO A 511 -18.14 -8.57 20.10
CA PRO A 511 -17.43 -7.30 19.94
C PRO A 511 -18.03 -6.27 20.90
N PHE A 512 -17.17 -5.54 21.57
CA PHE A 512 -17.53 -4.40 22.40
C PHE A 512 -16.71 -3.21 21.92
N LEU A 513 -17.30 -2.35 21.09
CA LEU A 513 -16.59 -1.37 20.26
C LEU A 513 -15.65 -2.07 19.24
N LEU A 514 -15.11 -1.33 18.26
CA LEU A 514 -14.20 -1.89 17.27
C LEU A 514 -12.91 -2.46 17.88
N SER A 515 -12.42 -1.82 18.95
CA SER A 515 -11.13 -2.13 19.58
C SER A 515 -11.22 -3.08 20.80
N LYS A 516 -12.40 -3.58 21.18
CA LYS A 516 -12.58 -4.39 22.40
C LYS A 516 -13.43 -5.63 22.13
N ARG A 517 -13.22 -6.66 22.97
CA ARG A 517 -14.00 -7.90 22.99
C ARG A 517 -14.47 -8.20 24.40
N ALA A 518 -15.76 -8.51 24.55
CA ALA A 518 -16.31 -9.07 25.77
C ALA A 518 -16.41 -10.60 25.62
N GLU A 519 -15.98 -11.34 26.62
CA GLU A 519 -16.07 -12.80 26.66
C GLU A 519 -16.79 -13.25 27.93
N PHE A 520 -17.77 -14.12 27.75
CA PHE A 520 -18.49 -14.79 28.82
C PHE A 520 -18.26 -16.28 28.67
N GLY A 521 -18.06 -16.97 29.77
CA GLY A 521 -17.81 -18.40 29.71
C GLY A 521 -18.11 -19.12 31.01
N ILE A 522 -18.31 -20.42 30.88
CA ILE A 522 -18.40 -21.36 31.97
C ILE A 522 -17.28 -22.38 31.83
N GLY A 523 -16.79 -22.90 32.94
CA GLY A 523 -15.75 -23.92 32.93
C GLY A 523 -15.81 -24.82 34.14
N ILE A 524 -15.27 -26.02 33.97
CA ILE A 524 -15.08 -27.01 35.04
C ILE A 524 -13.57 -27.26 35.10
N ALA A 525 -13.01 -27.20 36.29
CA ALA A 525 -11.62 -27.49 36.56
C ALA A 525 -11.46 -28.58 37.64
N ARG A 526 -10.47 -29.45 37.43
CA ARG A 526 -9.95 -30.36 38.45
C ARG A 526 -8.50 -30.02 38.70
N ILE A 527 -8.18 -29.75 39.96
CA ILE A 527 -6.86 -29.40 40.43
C ILE A 527 -6.41 -30.44 41.44
N GLU A 528 -5.26 -31.02 41.25
CA GLU A 528 -4.65 -32.00 42.14
C GLU A 528 -3.24 -31.51 42.53
N ASP A 529 -3.03 -31.34 43.83
CA ASP A 529 -1.72 -31.01 44.40
C ASP A 529 -1.13 -32.27 45.03
N LYS A 530 0.11 -32.61 44.65
CA LYS A 530 0.84 -33.75 45.20
C LYS A 530 2.01 -33.25 46.03
N TYR A 531 2.03 -33.65 47.29
CA TYR A 531 3.01 -33.24 48.29
C TYR A 531 4.14 -34.27 48.44
#